data_976009613abb34a2d25a64cbe341968a
#
_entry.id   976009613abb34a2d25a64cbe341968a
#
_cell.length_a   1.000
_cell.length_b   1.000
_cell.length_c   1.000
_cell.angle_alpha   90.00
_cell.angle_beta   90.00
_cell.angle_gamma   90.00
#
_symmetry.space_group_name_H-M   'P 1'
#
loop_
_entity.id
_entity.type
_entity.pdbx_description
1 polymer ?
#
loop_
_entity_poly.entity_id
_entity_poly.type
_entity_poly.pdbx_seq_one_letter_code
_entity_poly.pdbx_strand_id
1 'polypeptide(L)'
;MSRTADRTARTDRSPRLLAGLLAGAGVLHFAVPKPFDATVPRVLPGSARGWTYASGVAELALAAGVAHPRTRRVAALATAAFFVGVFPANVQMAVDWRDRPAPLRTAALARLPLQAPLVLWARGVARRQSR
;
A
#
# COMPACT_ATOMS: atom_id res chain seq x y z
N MET A 1 35.02 -2.29 -7.74
CA MET A 1 34.11 -3.43 -7.85
C MET A 1 33.02 -3.48 -6.79
N SER A 2 33.21 -2.90 -5.63
CA SER A 2 32.23 -2.96 -4.50
C SER A 2 30.93 -2.17 -4.72
N ARG A 3 30.93 -1.04 -5.42
CA ARG A 3 29.74 -0.17 -5.59
C ARG A 3 28.69 -0.69 -6.56
N THR A 4 29.08 -1.49 -7.54
CA THR A 4 28.14 -2.10 -8.50
C THR A 4 27.42 -3.29 -7.92
N ALA A 5 28.10 -4.13 -7.15
CA ALA A 5 27.52 -5.27 -6.46
C ALA A 5 26.51 -4.83 -5.37
N ASP A 6 26.83 -3.72 -4.68
CA ASP A 6 25.93 -3.16 -3.66
C ASP A 6 24.67 -2.52 -4.28
N ARG A 7 24.78 -1.93 -5.47
CA ARG A 7 23.61 -1.41 -6.20
C ARG A 7 22.69 -2.51 -6.72
N THR A 8 23.25 -3.61 -7.22
CA THR A 8 22.44 -4.76 -7.68
C THR A 8 21.75 -5.47 -6.52
N ALA A 9 22.42 -5.69 -5.40
CA ALA A 9 21.83 -6.26 -4.20
C ALA A 9 20.72 -5.38 -3.61
N ARG A 10 20.88 -4.05 -3.66
CA ARG A 10 19.82 -3.10 -3.27
C ARG A 10 18.62 -3.15 -4.21
N THR A 11 18.87 -3.37 -5.50
CA THR A 11 17.82 -3.41 -6.54
C THR A 11 16.92 -4.63 -6.36
N ASP A 12 17.49 -5.77 -5.94
CA ASP A 12 16.73 -7.00 -5.71
C ASP A 12 15.90 -6.98 -4.41
N ARG A 13 16.28 -6.17 -3.44
CA ARG A 13 15.53 -6.05 -2.17
C ARG A 13 14.27 -5.21 -2.29
N SER A 14 14.26 -4.18 -3.16
CA SER A 14 13.15 -3.23 -3.27
C SER A 14 11.82 -3.90 -3.65
N PRO A 15 11.75 -4.78 -4.67
CA PRO A 15 10.51 -5.50 -4.97
C PRO A 15 10.05 -6.42 -3.84
N ARG A 16 10.98 -7.08 -3.17
CA ARG A 16 10.67 -7.98 -2.05
C ARG A 16 10.13 -7.23 -0.86
N LEU A 17 10.69 -6.05 -0.56
CA LEU A 17 10.19 -5.18 0.51
C LEU A 17 8.80 -4.64 0.18
N LEU A 18 8.56 -4.24 -1.06
CA LEU A 18 7.23 -3.80 -1.49
C LEU A 18 6.21 -4.93 -1.39
N ALA A 19 6.55 -6.12 -1.87
CA ALA A 19 5.70 -7.31 -1.74
C ALA A 19 5.43 -7.66 -0.28
N GLY A 20 6.44 -7.58 0.58
CA GLY A 20 6.32 -7.80 2.03
C GLY A 20 5.39 -6.79 2.70
N LEU A 21 5.49 -5.52 2.35
CA LEU A 21 4.60 -4.47 2.84
C LEU A 21 3.14 -4.75 2.45
N LEU A 22 2.91 -5.05 1.18
CA LEU A 22 1.57 -5.38 0.66
C LEU A 22 1.01 -6.64 1.32
N ALA A 23 1.81 -7.69 1.44
CA ALA A 23 1.39 -8.94 2.08
C ALA A 23 1.05 -8.72 3.55
N GLY A 24 1.88 -7.99 4.29
CA GLY A 24 1.63 -7.67 5.70
C GLY A 24 0.37 -6.85 5.88
N ALA A 25 0.19 -5.80 5.09
CA ALA A 25 -1.01 -4.97 5.13
C ALA A 25 -2.26 -5.78 4.74
N GLY A 26 -2.18 -6.60 3.69
CA GLY A 26 -3.27 -7.46 3.25
C GLY A 26 -3.71 -8.45 4.33
N VAL A 27 -2.76 -9.10 4.99
CA VAL A 27 -3.05 -10.00 6.12
C VAL A 27 -3.73 -9.26 7.26
N LEU A 28 -3.26 -8.05 7.60
CA LEU A 28 -3.84 -7.25 8.67
C LEU A 28 -5.30 -6.87 8.40
N HIS A 29 -5.70 -6.69 7.14
CA HIS A 29 -7.11 -6.45 6.79
C HIS A 29 -8.03 -7.58 7.22
N PHE A 30 -7.52 -8.81 7.27
CA PHE A 30 -8.28 -9.98 7.75
C PHE A 30 -8.10 -10.23 9.24
N ALA A 31 -6.90 -10.04 9.77
CA ALA A 31 -6.58 -10.33 11.17
C ALA A 31 -7.17 -9.29 12.14
N VAL A 32 -7.12 -8.02 11.77
CA VAL A 32 -7.62 -6.88 12.56
C VAL A 32 -8.42 -5.92 11.68
N PRO A 33 -9.59 -6.31 11.19
CA PRO A 33 -10.33 -5.54 10.20
C PRO A 33 -10.95 -4.23 10.73
N LYS A 34 -11.27 -4.13 12.01
CA LYS A 34 -11.99 -2.98 12.57
C LYS A 34 -11.34 -1.62 12.30
N PRO A 35 -10.02 -1.42 12.48
CA PRO A 35 -9.39 -0.14 12.15
C PRO A 35 -9.53 0.23 10.67
N PHE A 36 -9.49 -0.77 9.79
CA PHE A 36 -9.65 -0.55 8.34
C PHE A 36 -11.09 -0.23 7.98
N ASP A 37 -12.07 -0.88 8.60
CA ASP A 37 -13.49 -0.58 8.42
C ASP A 37 -13.77 0.91 8.70
N ALA A 38 -13.12 1.47 9.70
CA ALA A 38 -13.27 2.88 10.08
C ALA A 38 -12.73 3.85 9.02
N THR A 39 -11.88 3.39 8.10
CA THR A 39 -11.32 4.22 7.02
C THR A 39 -12.14 4.20 5.73
N VAL A 40 -13.09 3.28 5.62
CA VAL A 40 -13.91 3.15 4.41
C VAL A 40 -14.83 4.37 4.28
N PRO A 41 -14.80 5.11 3.14
CA PRO A 41 -15.71 6.23 2.93
C PRO A 41 -17.18 5.79 2.98
N ARG A 42 -17.98 6.53 3.72
CA ARG A 42 -19.41 6.20 3.92
C ARG A 42 -20.25 6.27 2.64
N VAL A 43 -19.76 6.99 1.63
CA VAL A 43 -20.43 7.12 0.32
C VAL A 43 -20.38 5.84 -0.51
N LEU A 44 -19.49 4.91 -0.17
CA LEU A 44 -19.34 3.65 -0.90
C LEU A 44 -20.52 2.71 -0.59
N PRO A 45 -21.07 2.03 -1.61
CA PRO A 45 -22.15 1.08 -1.42
C PRO A 45 -21.68 -0.19 -0.70
N GLY A 46 -22.57 -0.89 -0.04
CA GLY A 46 -22.26 -2.12 0.68
C GLY A 46 -21.74 -1.88 2.09
N SER A 47 -21.09 -2.89 2.65
CA SER A 47 -20.57 -2.84 4.02
C SER A 47 -19.11 -2.39 4.06
N ALA A 48 -18.72 -1.68 5.11
CA ALA A 48 -17.32 -1.32 5.35
C ALA A 48 -16.42 -2.57 5.41
N ARG A 49 -16.88 -3.63 6.08
CA ARG A 49 -16.18 -4.91 6.19
C ARG A 49 -15.92 -5.55 4.80
N GLY A 50 -16.88 -5.48 3.90
CA GLY A 50 -16.74 -5.96 2.52
C GLY A 50 -15.61 -5.23 1.78
N TRP A 51 -15.54 -3.92 1.90
CA TRP A 51 -14.46 -3.11 1.31
C TRP A 51 -13.11 -3.39 1.96
N THR A 52 -13.06 -3.57 3.28
CA THR A 52 -11.85 -3.96 4.00
C THR A 52 -11.31 -5.29 3.47
N TYR A 53 -12.14 -6.29 3.33
CA TYR A 53 -11.73 -7.60 2.81
C TYR A 53 -11.35 -7.54 1.33
N ALA A 54 -12.09 -6.80 0.52
CA ALA A 54 -11.74 -6.60 -0.88
C ALA A 54 -10.37 -5.94 -1.04
N SER A 55 -10.06 -4.93 -0.22
CA SER A 55 -8.75 -4.29 -0.19
C SER A 55 -7.65 -5.26 0.24
N GLY A 56 -7.92 -6.09 1.24
CA GLY A 56 -6.99 -7.13 1.70
C GLY A 56 -6.68 -8.14 0.60
N VAL A 57 -7.68 -8.61 -0.13
CA VAL A 57 -7.50 -9.50 -1.29
C VAL A 57 -6.68 -8.81 -2.38
N ALA A 58 -6.98 -7.55 -2.69
CA ALA A 58 -6.24 -6.78 -3.69
C ALA A 58 -4.76 -6.64 -3.30
N GLU A 59 -4.47 -6.33 -2.05
CA GLU A 59 -3.09 -6.19 -1.55
C GLU A 59 -2.33 -7.52 -1.61
N LEU A 60 -2.95 -8.63 -1.23
CA LEU A 60 -2.33 -9.95 -1.33
C LEU A 60 -2.06 -10.35 -2.79
N ALA A 61 -2.99 -10.06 -3.69
CA ALA A 61 -2.81 -10.29 -5.13
C ALA A 61 -1.67 -9.43 -5.70
N LEU A 62 -1.61 -8.15 -5.32
CA LEU A 62 -0.53 -7.24 -5.70
C LEU A 62 0.82 -7.71 -5.14
N ALA A 63 0.85 -8.18 -3.90
CA ALA A 63 2.05 -8.73 -3.27
C ALA A 63 2.59 -9.93 -4.07
N ALA A 64 1.74 -10.87 -4.43
CA ALA A 64 2.10 -12.01 -5.25
C ALA A 64 2.60 -11.58 -6.63
N GLY A 65 1.93 -10.64 -7.27
CA GLY A 65 2.31 -10.10 -8.58
C GLY A 65 3.66 -9.40 -8.57
N VAL A 66 3.94 -8.60 -7.54
CA VAL A 66 5.24 -7.90 -7.38
C VAL A 66 6.36 -8.90 -7.06
N ALA A 67 6.07 -9.93 -6.28
CA ALA A 67 7.05 -10.97 -5.95
C ALA A 67 7.50 -11.77 -7.17
N HIS A 68 6.58 -12.04 -8.11
CA HIS A 68 6.87 -12.84 -9.28
C HIS A 68 7.53 -11.99 -10.40
N PRO A 69 8.73 -12.38 -10.90
CA PRO A 69 9.46 -11.58 -11.89
C PRO A 69 8.69 -11.25 -13.17
N ARG A 70 7.87 -12.18 -13.67
CA ARG A 70 7.13 -12.02 -14.94
C ARG A 70 5.98 -11.01 -14.83
N THR A 71 5.36 -10.86 -13.66
CA THR A 71 4.21 -9.98 -13.43
C THR A 71 4.59 -8.71 -12.70
N ARG A 72 5.81 -8.60 -12.22
CA ARG A 72 6.29 -7.53 -11.32
C ARG A 72 6.02 -6.13 -11.86
N ARG A 73 6.31 -5.88 -13.13
CA ARG A 73 6.11 -4.55 -13.72
C ARG A 73 4.64 -4.13 -13.67
N VAL A 74 3.76 -4.98 -14.17
CA VAL A 74 2.31 -4.70 -14.19
C VAL A 74 1.76 -4.59 -12.78
N ALA A 75 2.15 -5.52 -11.89
CA ALA A 75 1.73 -5.50 -10.50
C ALA A 75 2.23 -4.25 -9.75
N ALA A 76 3.47 -3.80 -10.01
CA ALA A 76 4.00 -2.58 -9.41
C ALA A 76 3.27 -1.32 -9.90
N LEU A 77 2.90 -1.25 -11.18
CA LEU A 77 2.06 -0.16 -11.71
C LEU A 77 0.66 -0.21 -11.11
N ALA A 78 0.07 -1.38 -10.99
CA ALA A 78 -1.23 -1.57 -10.33
C ALA A 78 -1.16 -1.19 -8.85
N THR A 79 -0.05 -1.47 -8.17
CA THR A 79 0.20 -1.06 -6.79
C THR A 79 0.25 0.46 -6.66
N ALA A 80 0.94 1.15 -7.58
CA ALA A 80 0.94 2.61 -7.60
C ALA A 80 -0.47 3.18 -7.76
N ALA A 81 -1.25 2.62 -8.68
CA ALA A 81 -2.65 3.00 -8.88
C ALA A 81 -3.51 2.69 -7.63
N PHE A 82 -3.29 1.56 -6.99
CA PHE A 82 -3.97 1.19 -5.74
C PHE A 82 -3.67 2.20 -4.62
N PHE A 83 -2.41 2.58 -4.44
CA PHE A 83 -2.05 3.60 -3.45
C PHE A 83 -2.72 4.94 -3.71
N VAL A 84 -2.81 5.36 -4.97
CA VAL A 84 -3.58 6.57 -5.33
C VAL A 84 -5.06 6.38 -5.04
N GLY A 85 -5.62 5.21 -5.36
CA GLY A 85 -7.03 4.90 -5.17
C GLY A 85 -7.48 4.85 -3.71
N VAL A 86 -6.59 4.50 -2.77
CA VAL A 86 -6.90 4.50 -1.33
C VAL A 86 -6.70 5.86 -0.67
N PHE A 87 -6.19 6.85 -1.38
CA PHE A 87 -5.99 8.21 -0.85
C PHE A 87 -7.28 8.84 -0.31
N PRO A 88 -8.43 8.73 -0.98
CA PRO A 88 -9.71 9.22 -0.42
C PRO A 88 -10.05 8.59 0.95
N ALA A 89 -9.76 7.30 1.15
CA ALA A 89 -9.95 6.64 2.44
C ALA A 89 -9.03 7.22 3.51
N ASN A 90 -7.78 7.52 3.17
CA ASN A 90 -6.84 8.17 4.08
C ASN A 90 -7.28 9.60 4.45
N VAL A 91 -7.81 10.36 3.49
CA VAL A 91 -8.40 11.69 3.74
C VAL A 91 -9.61 11.57 4.66
N GLN A 92 -10.51 10.62 4.40
CA GLN A 92 -11.69 10.36 5.23
C GLN A 92 -11.27 10.05 6.67
N MET A 93 -10.28 9.18 6.84
CA MET A 93 -9.76 8.85 8.18
C MET A 93 -9.21 10.10 8.89
N ALA A 94 -8.45 10.95 8.21
CA ALA A 94 -7.92 12.18 8.79
C ALA A 94 -9.02 13.14 9.25
N VAL A 95 -10.11 13.23 8.48
CA VAL A 95 -11.29 14.04 8.84
C VAL A 95 -12.02 13.45 10.03
N ASP A 96 -12.30 12.14 10.01
CA ASP A 96 -13.05 11.46 11.07
C ASP A 96 -12.28 11.42 12.40
N TRP A 97 -10.96 11.39 12.34
CA TRP A 97 -10.10 11.28 13.52
C TRP A 97 -9.56 12.63 14.02
N ARG A 98 -10.02 13.74 13.47
CA ARG A 98 -9.56 15.09 13.88
C ARG A 98 -9.75 15.37 15.38
N ASP A 99 -10.77 14.77 16.00
CA ASP A 99 -11.11 14.93 17.41
C ASP A 99 -10.63 13.76 18.28
N ARG A 100 -9.86 12.83 17.73
CA ARG A 100 -9.26 11.70 18.45
C ARG A 100 -8.02 12.17 19.23
N PRO A 101 -7.56 11.38 20.25
CA PRO A 101 -6.32 11.67 20.96
C PRO A 101 -5.15 11.90 20.02
N ALA A 102 -4.21 12.77 20.42
CA ALA A 102 -3.09 13.22 19.58
C ALA A 102 -2.33 12.10 18.85
N PRO A 103 -2.03 10.92 19.46
CA PRO A 103 -1.33 9.86 18.74
C PRO A 103 -2.10 9.34 17.53
N LEU A 104 -3.41 9.17 17.64
CA LEU A 104 -4.28 8.67 16.55
C LEU A 104 -4.45 9.73 15.45
N ARG A 105 -4.68 10.98 15.86
CA ARG A 105 -4.79 12.10 14.93
C ARG A 105 -3.50 12.31 14.15
N THR A 106 -2.36 12.28 14.81
CA THR A 106 -1.04 12.41 14.17
C THR A 106 -0.79 11.27 13.19
N ALA A 107 -1.12 10.03 13.55
CA ALA A 107 -0.99 8.88 12.66
C ALA A 107 -1.86 9.04 11.39
N ALA A 108 -3.11 9.49 11.53
CA ALA A 108 -4.00 9.73 10.42
C ALA A 108 -3.46 10.82 9.47
N LEU A 109 -2.97 11.92 10.01
CA LEU A 109 -2.38 13.02 9.23
C LEU A 109 -1.07 12.62 8.57
N ALA A 110 -0.22 11.85 9.25
CA ALA A 110 1.06 11.38 8.71
C ALA A 110 0.88 10.44 7.51
N ARG A 111 -0.22 9.69 7.43
CA ARG A 111 -0.51 8.82 6.29
C ARG A 111 -0.71 9.58 4.98
N LEU A 112 -1.16 10.82 5.01
CA LEU A 112 -1.39 11.62 3.81
C LEU A 112 -0.09 11.91 3.05
N PRO A 113 0.96 12.48 3.66
CA PRO A 113 2.23 12.69 2.96
C PRO A 113 2.98 11.41 2.63
N LEU A 114 2.79 10.31 3.39
CA LEU A 114 3.40 9.01 3.09
C LEU A 114 2.90 8.42 1.77
N GLN A 115 1.74 8.83 1.28
CA GLN A 115 1.18 8.38 0.01
C GLN A 115 2.13 8.65 -1.17
N ALA A 116 2.75 9.83 -1.21
CA ALA A 116 3.65 10.23 -2.29
C ALA A 116 4.89 9.31 -2.38
N PRO A 117 5.67 9.06 -1.32
CA PRO A 117 6.81 8.14 -1.40
C PRO A 117 6.39 6.70 -1.71
N LEU A 118 5.23 6.22 -1.26
CA LEU A 118 4.73 4.89 -1.58
C LEU A 118 4.42 4.75 -3.08
N VAL A 119 3.75 5.72 -3.67
CA VAL A 119 3.47 5.76 -5.11
C VAL A 119 4.77 5.81 -5.91
N LEU A 120 5.70 6.66 -5.53
CA LEU A 120 7.00 6.78 -6.19
C LEU A 120 7.82 5.50 -6.09
N TRP A 121 7.77 4.83 -4.95
CA TRP A 121 8.44 3.54 -4.76
C TRP A 121 7.89 2.47 -5.70
N ALA A 122 6.56 2.30 -5.74
CA ALA A 122 5.92 1.34 -6.63
C ALA A 122 6.24 1.62 -8.11
N ARG A 123 6.19 2.89 -8.53
CA ARG A 123 6.61 3.30 -9.89
C ARG A 123 8.09 3.01 -10.15
N GLY A 124 8.94 3.22 -9.17
CA GLY A 124 10.37 2.92 -9.25
C GLY A 124 10.64 1.44 -9.47
N VAL A 125 9.91 0.57 -8.76
CA VAL A 125 9.97 -0.89 -8.96
C VAL A 125 9.56 -1.24 -10.39
N ALA A 126 8.48 -0.68 -10.90
CA ALA A 126 8.01 -0.91 -12.27
C ALA A 126 9.02 -0.49 -13.33
N ARG A 127 9.63 0.70 -13.18
CA ARG A 127 10.62 1.22 -14.13
C ARG A 127 11.87 0.35 -14.26
N ARG A 128 12.31 -0.25 -13.18
CA ARG A 128 13.50 -1.12 -13.17
C ARG A 128 13.29 -2.42 -13.93
N GLN A 129 12.06 -2.84 -14.11
CA GLN A 129 11.71 -4.04 -14.89
C GLN A 129 11.64 -3.75 -16.41
N SER A 130 11.70 -2.49 -16.81
CA SER A 130 11.68 -2.08 -18.22
C SER A 130 13.08 -2.00 -18.86
N ARG A 131 14.12 -2.23 -18.08
CA ARG A 131 15.51 -2.19 -18.50
C ARG A 131 16.15 -3.58 -18.46
#